data_16e3758dca566d2ae96201b98be86436
#
_entry.id   16e3758dca566d2ae96201b98be86436
#
_cell.length_a   1.000
_cell.length_b   1.000
_cell.length_c   1.000
_cell.angle_alpha   90.00
_cell.angle_beta   90.00
_cell.angle_gamma   90.00
#
_symmetry.space_group_name_H-M   'P 1'
#
loop_
_entity.id
_entity.type
_entity.pdbx_description
1 polymer ?
#
loop_
_entity_poly.entity_id
_entity_poly.type
_entity_poly.pdbx_seq_one_letter_code
_entity_poly.pdbx_strand_id
1 'polypeptide(L)'
;SREMLQHDRQLKFIAGNLEKKIKAELQKLLDNDREKYEKFFAAFGPQIKYGVLADYGAKKEALQDLLLYWSSKEGKLISLKEYAAAMPEDQKYIYYANGESRERLGQLPQMEKLQQKGYDVLFMTDEVDGFVPQTLGKYQEKELKSITAGDLGLETEEEKKAAEEKGEKSKQTLDFVKKTLGDKVRDVRLSDNLGSHPVSVVPAEGMTFEMEKYFKRVDPNSGMKADRILEFNADHPIFAKLQIAVAQDEKKAEDLVKILYTQALLMADLPVENAGEYTDLVCSLIGCLFNGSRRRHSLRRFCSFSPKRHLFFCRAHKFCPNRRF
;
A
#
# COMPACT_ATOMS: atom_id res chain seq x y z
N SER A 1 39.94 23.21 -21.15
CA SER A 1 38.62 22.58 -21.34
C SER A 1 37.84 22.62 -20.04
N ARG A 2 36.50 22.65 -20.13
CA ARG A 2 35.60 22.66 -18.97
C ARG A 2 35.80 21.44 -18.07
N GLU A 3 36.13 20.30 -18.64
CA GLU A 3 36.43 19.04 -17.93
C GLU A 3 37.73 19.11 -17.11
N MET A 4 38.76 19.81 -17.60
CA MET A 4 40.00 20.00 -16.85
C MET A 4 39.80 20.84 -15.59
N LEU A 5 38.88 21.82 -15.62
CA LEU A 5 38.57 22.65 -14.46
C LEU A 5 37.84 21.88 -13.35
N GLN A 6 37.06 20.84 -13.69
CA GLN A 6 36.36 20.02 -12.70
C GLN A 6 37.32 19.21 -11.79
N HIS A 7 38.54 18.95 -12.24
CA HIS A 7 39.55 18.23 -11.47
C HIS A 7 40.58 19.17 -10.78
N ASP A 8 40.40 20.49 -10.94
CA ASP A 8 41.26 21.46 -10.29
C ASP A 8 41.11 21.45 -8.77
N ARG A 9 42.23 21.36 -8.05
CA ARG A 9 42.28 21.28 -6.59
C ARG A 9 41.71 22.54 -5.92
N GLN A 10 41.94 23.71 -6.52
CA GLN A 10 41.43 24.99 -5.96
C GLN A 10 39.91 25.08 -6.13
N LEU A 11 39.41 24.67 -7.28
CA LEU A 11 37.95 24.65 -7.50
C LEU A 11 37.24 23.66 -6.59
N LYS A 12 37.81 22.48 -6.33
CA LYS A 12 37.27 21.54 -5.34
C LYS A 12 37.23 22.13 -3.93
N PHE A 13 38.30 22.85 -3.54
CA PHE A 13 38.36 23.52 -2.24
C PHE A 13 37.31 24.63 -2.12
N ILE A 14 37.16 25.45 -3.16
CA ILE A 14 36.14 26.52 -3.21
C ILE A 14 34.73 25.92 -3.14
N ALA A 15 34.44 24.88 -3.95
CA ALA A 15 33.18 24.19 -3.96
C ALA A 15 32.81 23.65 -2.57
N GLY A 16 33.75 22.97 -1.89
CA GLY A 16 33.52 22.42 -0.55
C GLY A 16 33.24 23.51 0.50
N ASN A 17 33.87 24.67 0.41
CA ASN A 17 33.59 25.80 1.32
C ASN A 17 32.24 26.44 1.02
N LEU A 18 31.88 26.58 -0.25
CA LEU A 18 30.55 27.08 -0.64
C LEU A 18 29.45 26.15 -0.20
N GLU A 19 29.60 24.84 -0.40
CA GLU A 19 28.63 23.84 0.06
C GLU A 19 28.39 23.92 1.58
N LYS A 20 29.47 24.03 2.38
CA LYS A 20 29.35 24.17 3.82
C LYS A 20 28.60 25.46 4.22
N LYS A 21 28.92 26.57 3.54
CA LYS A 21 28.25 27.84 3.82
C LYS A 21 26.79 27.82 3.41
N ILE A 22 26.46 27.28 2.25
CA ILE A 22 25.09 27.12 1.77
C ILE A 22 24.28 26.24 2.75
N LYS A 23 24.83 25.10 3.16
CA LYS A 23 24.21 24.25 4.17
C LYS A 23 23.90 25.01 5.45
N ALA A 24 24.88 25.76 5.99
CA ALA A 24 24.71 26.51 7.21
C ALA A 24 23.63 27.60 7.10
N GLU A 25 23.53 28.29 5.97
CA GLU A 25 22.48 29.29 5.73
C GLU A 25 21.10 28.66 5.56
N LEU A 26 21.02 27.50 4.86
CA LEU A 26 19.77 26.75 4.74
C LEU A 26 19.29 26.21 6.11
N GLN A 27 20.23 25.73 6.94
CA GLN A 27 19.91 25.29 8.30
C GLN A 27 19.39 26.44 9.16
N LYS A 28 20.03 27.62 9.10
CA LYS A 28 19.54 28.81 9.80
C LYS A 28 18.13 29.21 9.32
N LEU A 29 17.87 29.08 8.02
CA LEU A 29 16.57 29.39 7.46
C LEU A 29 15.53 28.41 7.97
N LEU A 30 15.86 27.12 8.02
CA LEU A 30 15.00 26.06 8.57
C LEU A 30 14.67 26.31 10.06
N ASP A 31 15.67 26.70 10.84
CA ASP A 31 15.54 26.88 12.30
C ASP A 31 14.85 28.21 12.69
N ASN A 32 15.02 29.31 11.90
CA ASN A 32 14.58 30.63 12.28
C ASN A 32 13.44 31.23 11.42
N ASP A 33 13.23 30.70 10.20
CA ASP A 33 12.21 31.19 9.26
C ASP A 33 11.64 30.01 8.46
N ARG A 34 10.86 29.20 9.17
CA ARG A 34 10.29 27.95 8.64
C ARG A 34 9.48 28.17 7.37
N GLU A 35 8.64 29.19 7.34
CA GLU A 35 7.78 29.47 6.19
C GLU A 35 8.60 29.74 4.92
N LYS A 36 9.68 30.48 5.07
CA LYS A 36 10.58 30.79 3.95
C LYS A 36 11.36 29.56 3.50
N TYR A 37 11.76 28.72 4.46
CA TYR A 37 12.42 27.46 4.14
C TYR A 37 11.48 26.50 3.41
N GLU A 38 10.23 26.39 3.81
CA GLU A 38 9.25 25.54 3.11
C GLU A 38 8.98 26.01 1.68
N LYS A 39 8.92 27.32 1.43
CA LYS A 39 8.84 27.88 0.07
C LYS A 39 10.07 27.55 -0.76
N PHE A 40 11.26 27.62 -0.16
CA PHE A 40 12.50 27.19 -0.80
C PHE A 40 12.48 25.69 -1.08
N PHE A 41 12.08 24.87 -0.10
CA PHE A 41 12.05 23.41 -0.24
C PHE A 41 11.01 22.96 -1.27
N ALA A 42 9.88 23.65 -1.39
CA ALA A 42 8.89 23.38 -2.43
C ALA A 42 9.48 23.58 -3.85
N ALA A 43 10.41 24.52 -4.02
CA ALA A 43 11.04 24.79 -5.31
C ALA A 43 12.28 23.90 -5.59
N PHE A 44 13.05 23.56 -4.55
CA PHE A 44 14.36 22.92 -4.67
C PHE A 44 14.50 21.61 -3.87
N GLY A 45 13.45 21.14 -3.24
CA GLY A 45 13.47 19.90 -2.45
C GLY A 45 13.95 18.67 -3.24
N PRO A 46 13.42 18.41 -4.44
CA PRO A 46 13.90 17.30 -5.27
C PRO A 46 15.40 17.36 -5.54
N GLN A 47 15.98 18.55 -5.78
CA GLN A 47 17.43 18.70 -6.03
C GLN A 47 18.25 18.37 -4.78
N ILE A 48 17.79 18.75 -3.58
CA ILE A 48 18.45 18.38 -2.33
C ILE A 48 18.39 16.86 -2.12
N LYS A 49 17.24 16.24 -2.40
CA LYS A 49 17.04 14.80 -2.34
C LYS A 49 17.93 14.05 -3.34
N TYR A 50 18.06 14.53 -4.57
CA TYR A 50 19.03 14.01 -5.53
C TYR A 50 20.48 14.18 -5.03
N GLY A 51 20.79 15.28 -4.34
CA GLY A 51 22.09 15.48 -3.69
C GLY A 51 22.42 14.40 -2.64
N VAL A 52 21.41 13.86 -1.97
CA VAL A 52 21.58 12.73 -1.02
C VAL A 52 21.98 11.46 -1.76
N LEU A 53 21.47 11.23 -2.96
CA LEU A 53 21.77 10.04 -3.78
C LEU A 53 23.10 10.17 -4.52
N ALA A 54 23.58 11.40 -4.76
CA ALA A 54 24.80 11.65 -5.51
C ALA A 54 25.99 10.94 -4.86
N ASP A 55 26.92 10.48 -5.69
CA ASP A 55 28.14 9.81 -5.27
C ASP A 55 27.87 8.64 -4.28
N TYR A 56 26.83 7.86 -4.56
CA TYR A 56 26.39 6.72 -3.73
C TYR A 56 26.10 7.12 -2.27
N GLY A 57 25.55 8.29 -2.04
CA GLY A 57 25.18 8.76 -0.72
C GLY A 57 26.32 9.39 0.10
N ALA A 58 27.44 9.75 -0.54
CA ALA A 58 28.59 10.35 0.15
C ALA A 58 28.24 11.64 0.91
N LYS A 59 27.22 12.37 0.48
CA LYS A 59 26.76 13.62 1.10
C LYS A 59 25.50 13.47 1.97
N LYS A 60 25.02 12.25 2.21
CA LYS A 60 23.76 12.01 2.94
C LYS A 60 23.75 12.65 4.32
N GLU A 61 24.79 12.48 5.13
CA GLU A 61 24.89 13.06 6.47
C GLU A 61 24.90 14.59 6.45
N ALA A 62 25.40 15.17 5.37
CA ALA A 62 25.41 16.63 5.22
C ALA A 62 24.04 17.19 4.86
N LEU A 63 23.19 16.45 4.18
CA LEU A 63 21.93 16.93 3.62
C LEU A 63 20.67 16.41 4.34
N GLN A 64 20.77 15.31 5.11
CA GLN A 64 19.61 14.66 5.75
C GLN A 64 18.81 15.60 6.66
N ASP A 65 19.47 16.54 7.36
CA ASP A 65 18.81 17.48 8.26
C ASP A 65 18.02 18.58 7.52
N LEU A 66 18.29 18.75 6.22
CA LEU A 66 17.60 19.71 5.36
C LEU A 66 16.34 19.12 4.68
N LEU A 67 16.11 17.82 4.80
CA LEU A 67 14.98 17.16 4.19
C LEU A 67 13.70 17.40 4.97
N LEU A 68 12.62 17.72 4.26
CA LEU A 68 11.29 17.83 4.81
C LEU A 68 10.38 16.78 4.20
N TYR A 69 9.54 16.18 5.05
CA TYR A 69 8.54 15.21 4.66
C TYR A 69 7.22 15.52 5.34
N TRP A 70 6.12 15.12 4.75
CA TRP A 70 4.81 15.31 5.33
C TRP A 70 4.55 14.30 6.45
N SER A 71 4.26 14.79 7.65
CA SER A 71 3.84 13.98 8.78
C SER A 71 2.37 13.61 8.67
N SER A 72 2.06 12.34 8.77
CA SER A 72 0.68 11.85 8.80
C SER A 72 -0.08 12.29 10.05
N LYS A 73 0.62 12.43 11.17
CA LYS A 73 0.08 12.80 12.48
C LYS A 73 -0.07 14.30 12.64
N GLU A 74 0.97 15.06 12.31
CA GLU A 74 1.01 16.51 12.46
C GLU A 74 0.28 17.28 11.35
N GLY A 75 0.08 16.64 10.18
CA GLY A 75 -0.55 17.26 9.02
C GLY A 75 0.24 18.44 8.43
N LYS A 76 1.57 18.42 8.59
CA LYS A 76 2.50 19.45 8.09
C LYS A 76 3.82 18.85 7.67
N LEU A 77 4.67 19.63 7.00
CA LEU A 77 6.05 19.23 6.71
C LEU A 77 6.87 19.24 7.99
N ILE A 78 7.64 18.20 8.22
CA ILE A 78 8.60 18.06 9.33
C ILE A 78 9.94 17.54 8.83
N SER A 79 11.02 17.85 9.54
CA SER A 79 12.35 17.31 9.32
C SER A 79 12.51 15.95 10.01
N LEU A 80 13.51 15.17 9.60
CA LEU A 80 13.86 13.91 10.29
C LEU A 80 14.23 14.16 11.76
N LYS A 81 14.82 15.30 12.06
CA LYS A 81 15.15 15.73 13.44
C LYS A 81 13.89 15.94 14.28
N GLU A 82 12.89 16.64 13.73
CA GLU A 82 11.60 16.87 14.40
C GLU A 82 10.86 15.57 14.62
N TYR A 83 10.86 14.68 13.61
CA TYR A 83 10.29 13.35 13.74
C TYR A 83 10.94 12.54 14.87
N ALA A 84 12.28 12.45 14.86
CA ALA A 84 13.03 11.71 15.87
C ALA A 84 12.81 12.26 17.30
N ALA A 85 12.68 13.57 17.45
CA ALA A 85 12.38 14.23 18.74
C ALA A 85 10.95 13.95 19.25
N ALA A 86 10.00 13.70 18.34
CA ALA A 86 8.60 13.42 18.67
C ALA A 86 8.29 11.92 18.80
N MET A 87 9.26 11.04 18.52
CA MET A 87 9.07 9.59 18.60
C MET A 87 8.78 9.13 20.03
N PRO A 88 7.78 8.27 20.25
CA PRO A 88 7.60 7.53 21.49
C PRO A 88 8.83 6.67 21.84
N GLU A 89 9.07 6.45 23.13
CA GLU A 89 10.23 5.67 23.61
C GLU A 89 10.23 4.22 23.11
N ASP A 90 9.06 3.62 22.95
CA ASP A 90 8.86 2.25 22.45
C ASP A 90 8.98 2.13 20.94
N GLN A 91 9.00 3.24 20.20
CA GLN A 91 9.14 3.25 18.75
C GLN A 91 10.60 3.01 18.33
N LYS A 92 10.82 1.92 17.58
CA LYS A 92 12.16 1.51 17.14
C LYS A 92 12.58 2.13 15.81
N TYR A 93 11.64 2.36 14.90
CA TYR A 93 11.89 2.74 13.51
C TYR A 93 11.28 4.10 13.15
N ILE A 94 11.89 4.79 12.20
CA ILE A 94 11.29 5.91 11.51
C ILE A 94 10.45 5.35 10.37
N TYR A 95 9.12 5.42 10.50
CA TYR A 95 8.22 4.88 9.50
C TYR A 95 8.00 5.86 8.35
N TYR A 96 8.01 5.33 7.12
CA TYR A 96 7.70 6.11 5.93
C TYR A 96 6.84 5.32 4.95
N ALA A 97 6.11 6.05 4.12
CA ALA A 97 5.33 5.53 3.01
C ALA A 97 5.69 6.28 1.72
N ASN A 98 5.96 5.56 0.64
CA ASN A 98 6.21 6.13 -0.67
C ASN A 98 4.98 5.95 -1.56
N GLY A 99 4.64 6.97 -2.35
CA GLY A 99 3.54 6.90 -3.30
C GLY A 99 3.23 8.24 -3.95
N GLU A 100 2.28 8.25 -4.88
CA GLU A 100 1.99 9.41 -5.73
C GLU A 100 1.22 10.52 -5.00
N SER A 101 0.40 10.20 -4.00
CA SER A 101 -0.37 11.19 -3.25
C SER A 101 -0.53 10.85 -1.79
N ARG A 102 -0.63 11.89 -0.95
CA ARG A 102 -0.81 11.77 0.50
C ARG A 102 -2.12 11.09 0.86
N GLU A 103 -3.18 11.35 0.09
CA GLU A 103 -4.51 10.78 0.28
C GLU A 103 -4.48 9.27 0.12
N ARG A 104 -3.80 8.76 -0.91
CA ARG A 104 -3.64 7.32 -1.14
C ARG A 104 -2.77 6.67 -0.08
N LEU A 105 -1.66 7.31 0.31
CA LEU A 105 -0.79 6.81 1.37
C LEU A 105 -1.53 6.68 2.70
N GLY A 106 -2.41 7.63 3.01
CA GLY A 106 -3.25 7.58 4.22
C GLY A 106 -4.28 6.44 4.23
N GLN A 107 -4.59 5.84 3.07
CA GLN A 107 -5.53 4.73 2.93
C GLN A 107 -4.86 3.35 2.90
N LEU A 108 -3.53 3.28 3.01
CA LEU A 108 -2.82 2.01 3.06
C LEU A 108 -3.23 1.20 4.30
N PRO A 109 -3.47 -0.12 4.15
CA PRO A 109 -3.89 -0.99 5.26
C PRO A 109 -2.98 -0.89 6.48
N GLN A 110 -1.68 -0.78 6.25
CA GLN A 110 -0.66 -0.72 7.29
C GLN A 110 -0.73 0.54 8.15
N MET A 111 -1.34 1.63 7.65
CA MET A 111 -1.52 2.88 8.39
C MET A 111 -2.39 2.69 9.64
N GLU A 112 -3.43 1.85 9.56
CA GLU A 112 -4.37 1.65 10.66
C GLU A 112 -3.64 1.16 11.93
N LYS A 113 -2.76 0.17 11.82
CA LYS A 113 -2.02 -0.39 12.96
C LYS A 113 -1.03 0.62 13.58
N LEU A 114 -0.36 1.42 12.75
CA LEU A 114 0.57 2.46 13.20
C LEU A 114 -0.16 3.60 13.91
N GLN A 115 -1.30 4.03 13.37
CA GLN A 115 -2.15 5.04 13.97
C GLN A 115 -2.72 4.60 15.33
N GLN A 116 -3.13 3.34 15.47
CA GLN A 116 -3.57 2.78 16.75
C GLN A 116 -2.48 2.82 17.82
N LYS A 117 -1.21 2.63 17.43
CA LYS A 117 -0.05 2.78 18.32
C LYS A 117 0.37 4.25 18.54
N GLY A 118 -0.24 5.18 17.84
CA GLY A 118 0.10 6.61 17.91
C GLY A 118 1.42 6.97 17.24
N TYR A 119 1.94 6.10 16.38
CA TYR A 119 3.18 6.34 15.63
C TYR A 119 2.89 7.21 14.41
N ASP A 120 3.83 8.09 14.10
CA ASP A 120 3.77 8.94 12.91
C ASP A 120 4.38 8.21 11.70
N VAL A 121 3.93 8.60 10.50
CA VAL A 121 4.45 8.09 9.23
C VAL A 121 4.78 9.26 8.32
N LEU A 122 5.99 9.27 7.78
CA LEU A 122 6.44 10.26 6.81
C LEU A 122 5.92 9.89 5.42
N PHE A 123 5.13 10.76 4.81
CA PHE A 123 4.70 10.61 3.43
C PHE A 123 5.73 11.20 2.48
N MET A 124 6.24 10.37 1.60
CA MET A 124 7.26 10.65 0.64
C MET A 124 6.68 10.55 -0.76
N THR A 125 6.41 11.70 -1.39
CA THR A 125 5.63 11.76 -2.63
C THR A 125 6.43 12.21 -3.85
N ASP A 126 7.70 12.52 -3.71
CA ASP A 126 8.56 12.82 -4.85
C ASP A 126 9.09 11.53 -5.48
N GLU A 127 9.30 11.52 -6.80
CA GLU A 127 9.82 10.34 -7.53
C GLU A 127 11.15 9.83 -6.97
N VAL A 128 12.00 10.76 -6.53
CA VAL A 128 13.31 10.46 -5.96
C VAL A 128 13.22 9.77 -4.60
N ASP A 129 12.08 9.91 -3.92
CA ASP A 129 11.86 9.34 -2.58
C ASP A 129 11.80 7.80 -2.59
N GLY A 130 11.61 7.17 -3.75
CA GLY A 130 11.76 5.73 -3.89
C GLY A 130 13.17 5.21 -3.54
N PHE A 131 14.18 6.08 -3.63
CA PHE A 131 15.60 5.72 -3.42
C PHE A 131 16.20 6.34 -2.16
N VAL A 132 15.73 7.52 -1.74
CA VAL A 132 16.30 8.28 -0.62
C VAL A 132 16.31 7.50 0.69
N PRO A 133 15.23 6.84 1.14
CA PRO A 133 15.23 6.10 2.40
C PRO A 133 16.25 4.95 2.43
N GLN A 134 16.40 4.24 1.31
CA GLN A 134 17.38 3.15 1.21
C GLN A 134 18.82 3.67 1.28
N THR A 135 19.09 4.84 0.68
CA THR A 135 20.41 5.48 0.73
C THR A 135 20.70 6.03 2.11
N LEU A 136 19.73 6.63 2.78
CA LEU A 136 19.88 7.10 4.16
C LEU A 136 20.12 5.92 5.12
N GLY A 137 19.28 4.88 4.99
CA GLY A 137 19.30 3.69 5.84
C GLY A 137 18.85 3.98 7.27
N LYS A 138 19.51 4.90 7.96
CA LYS A 138 19.22 5.28 9.35
C LYS A 138 19.41 6.78 9.57
N TYR A 139 18.74 7.30 10.59
CA TYR A 139 18.91 8.65 11.10
C TYR A 139 19.01 8.60 12.64
N GLN A 140 20.08 9.15 13.24
CA GLN A 140 20.33 9.14 14.70
C GLN A 140 20.08 7.76 15.33
N GLU A 141 20.73 6.71 14.83
CA GLU A 141 20.61 5.32 15.29
C GLU A 141 19.22 4.66 15.05
N LYS A 142 18.23 5.40 14.56
CA LYS A 142 16.93 4.88 14.18
C LYS A 142 16.90 4.53 12.69
N GLU A 143 16.55 3.30 12.37
CA GLU A 143 16.45 2.82 11.00
C GLU A 143 15.17 3.33 10.33
N LEU A 144 15.26 3.73 9.05
CA LEU A 144 14.10 4.07 8.23
C LEU A 144 13.43 2.78 7.76
N LYS A 145 12.13 2.64 8.00
CA LYS A 145 11.38 1.43 7.65
C LYS A 145 10.12 1.79 6.85
N SER A 146 10.01 1.19 5.67
CA SER A 146 8.80 1.35 4.86
C SER A 146 7.61 0.66 5.51
N ILE A 147 6.46 1.30 5.52
CA ILE A 147 5.23 0.68 6.02
C ILE A 147 4.71 -0.43 5.10
N THR A 148 5.14 -0.44 3.84
CA THR A 148 4.86 -1.51 2.90
C THR A 148 5.88 -2.66 2.97
N ALA A 149 6.92 -2.56 3.82
CA ALA A 149 7.76 -3.70 4.17
C ALA A 149 6.92 -4.72 4.97
N GLY A 150 7.10 -5.99 4.68
CA GLY A 150 6.23 -7.02 5.26
C GLY A 150 6.27 -7.13 6.79
N ASP A 151 7.44 -6.94 7.40
CA ASP A 151 7.57 -6.88 8.87
C ASP A 151 7.70 -5.42 9.31
N LEU A 152 6.73 -4.91 10.03
CA LEU A 152 6.77 -3.57 10.62
C LEU A 152 7.55 -3.50 11.93
N GLY A 153 7.94 -4.65 12.48
CA GLY A 153 8.60 -4.74 13.78
C GLY A 153 7.70 -4.32 14.95
N LEU A 154 6.38 -4.42 14.75
CA LEU A 154 5.38 -4.07 15.74
C LEU A 154 4.90 -5.27 16.54
N GLU A 155 5.21 -6.47 16.08
CA GLU A 155 4.73 -7.72 16.64
C GLU A 155 5.57 -8.15 17.85
N THR A 156 4.90 -8.64 18.86
CA THR A 156 5.53 -9.31 19.99
C THR A 156 5.95 -10.73 19.60
N GLU A 157 6.86 -11.35 20.36
CA GLU A 157 7.26 -12.74 20.11
C GLU A 157 6.09 -13.74 20.24
N GLU A 158 5.08 -13.40 21.05
CA GLU A 158 3.87 -14.22 21.21
C GLU A 158 2.97 -14.09 19.96
N GLU A 159 2.81 -12.87 19.42
CA GLU A 159 2.05 -12.63 18.20
C GLU A 159 2.71 -13.32 16.99
N LYS A 160 4.03 -13.30 16.89
CA LYS A 160 4.78 -14.02 15.84
C LYS A 160 4.54 -15.52 15.88
N LYS A 161 4.61 -16.14 17.06
CA LYS A 161 4.31 -17.57 17.22
C LYS A 161 2.87 -17.90 16.86
N ALA A 162 1.91 -17.07 17.28
CA ALA A 162 0.51 -17.24 16.91
C ALA A 162 0.29 -17.11 15.39
N ALA A 163 0.99 -16.19 14.74
CA ALA A 163 0.95 -16.03 13.27
C ALA A 163 1.54 -17.25 12.54
N GLU A 164 2.65 -17.82 13.05
CA GLU A 164 3.23 -19.05 12.50
C GLU A 164 2.26 -20.24 12.62
N GLU A 165 1.63 -20.45 13.78
CA GLU A 165 0.62 -21.50 13.95
C GLU A 165 -0.61 -21.33 13.04
N LYS A 166 -1.09 -20.09 12.87
CA LYS A 166 -2.16 -19.77 11.91
C LYS A 166 -1.69 -20.05 10.48
N GLY A 167 -0.42 -19.75 10.16
CA GLY A 167 0.21 -20.03 8.87
C GLY A 167 0.22 -21.51 8.53
N GLU A 168 0.62 -22.37 9.47
CA GLU A 168 0.61 -23.84 9.28
C GLU A 168 -0.80 -24.38 9.01
N LYS A 169 -1.80 -23.92 9.76
CA LYS A 169 -3.21 -24.32 9.56
C LYS A 169 -3.78 -23.84 8.23
N SER A 170 -3.25 -22.75 7.70
CA SER A 170 -3.72 -22.13 6.46
C SER A 170 -2.89 -22.52 5.25
N LYS A 171 -1.85 -23.34 5.41
CA LYS A 171 -0.86 -23.66 4.39
C LYS A 171 -1.51 -24.17 3.08
N GLN A 172 -2.48 -25.06 3.17
CA GLN A 172 -3.18 -25.56 1.99
C GLN A 172 -3.84 -24.45 1.17
N THR A 173 -4.43 -23.45 1.85
CA THR A 173 -5.06 -22.32 1.18
C THR A 173 -4.02 -21.39 0.56
N LEU A 174 -2.93 -21.11 1.27
CA LEU A 174 -1.85 -20.26 0.75
C LEU A 174 -1.15 -20.90 -0.46
N ASP A 175 -0.89 -22.20 -0.41
CA ASP A 175 -0.33 -22.97 -1.53
C ASP A 175 -1.25 -22.96 -2.75
N PHE A 176 -2.58 -23.10 -2.53
CA PHE A 176 -3.58 -22.99 -3.58
C PHE A 176 -3.56 -21.59 -4.23
N VAL A 177 -3.54 -20.53 -3.42
CA VAL A 177 -3.46 -19.15 -3.92
C VAL A 177 -2.20 -18.94 -4.75
N LYS A 178 -1.06 -19.40 -4.25
CA LYS A 178 0.23 -19.29 -4.95
C LYS A 178 0.21 -20.03 -6.27
N LYS A 179 -0.34 -21.25 -6.32
CA LYS A 179 -0.53 -22.04 -7.53
C LYS A 179 -1.43 -21.33 -8.55
N THR A 180 -2.53 -20.73 -8.08
CA THR A 180 -3.51 -20.04 -8.94
C THR A 180 -2.93 -18.77 -9.57
N LEU A 181 -2.11 -18.02 -8.83
CA LEU A 181 -1.51 -16.78 -9.31
C LEU A 181 -0.20 -17.00 -10.09
N GLY A 182 0.48 -18.15 -9.87
CA GLY A 182 1.72 -18.50 -10.58
C GLY A 182 2.79 -17.42 -10.45
N ASP A 183 3.35 -17.01 -11.57
CA ASP A 183 4.45 -16.02 -11.65
C ASP A 183 4.03 -14.57 -11.31
N LYS A 184 2.74 -14.34 -11.05
CA LYS A 184 2.25 -12.99 -10.66
C LYS A 184 2.70 -12.60 -9.25
N VAL A 185 2.96 -13.58 -8.40
CA VAL A 185 3.42 -13.39 -7.03
C VAL A 185 4.61 -14.31 -6.71
N ARG A 186 5.61 -13.74 -6.06
CA ARG A 186 6.76 -14.50 -5.56
C ARG A 186 6.37 -15.39 -4.38
N ASP A 187 5.52 -14.85 -3.51
CA ASP A 187 5.08 -15.55 -2.31
C ASP A 187 3.69 -15.10 -1.85
N VAL A 188 3.08 -15.94 -0.99
CA VAL A 188 1.77 -15.67 -0.37
C VAL A 188 1.90 -15.99 1.12
N ARG A 189 1.51 -15.05 1.98
CA ARG A 189 1.62 -15.22 3.44
C ARG A 189 0.47 -14.58 4.21
N LEU A 190 0.36 -14.92 5.48
CA LEU A 190 -0.50 -14.21 6.41
C LEU A 190 0.22 -12.98 6.97
N SER A 191 -0.55 -11.93 7.28
CA SER A 191 -0.04 -10.71 7.91
C SER A 191 -1.10 -10.14 8.84
N ASP A 192 -0.69 -9.77 10.03
CA ASP A 192 -1.54 -9.10 11.02
C ASP A 192 -1.52 -7.56 10.83
N ASN A 193 -0.75 -7.06 9.83
CA ASN A 193 -0.55 -5.63 9.60
C ASN A 193 -1.61 -4.99 8.68
N LEU A 194 -2.68 -5.72 8.35
CA LEU A 194 -3.68 -5.30 7.37
C LEU A 194 -4.90 -4.58 7.98
N GLY A 195 -4.95 -4.45 9.32
CA GLY A 195 -6.09 -3.82 10.01
C GLY A 195 -7.42 -4.45 9.60
N SER A 196 -8.35 -3.64 9.12
CA SER A 196 -9.66 -4.08 8.64
C SER A 196 -9.69 -4.64 7.22
N HIS A 197 -8.57 -4.64 6.51
CA HIS A 197 -8.49 -5.08 5.12
C HIS A 197 -8.24 -6.59 4.98
N PRO A 198 -8.84 -7.25 3.97
CA PRO A 198 -8.69 -8.70 3.78
C PRO A 198 -7.35 -9.10 3.18
N VAL A 199 -6.77 -8.24 2.36
CA VAL A 199 -5.62 -8.55 1.51
C VAL A 199 -4.82 -7.29 1.19
N SER A 200 -3.50 -7.45 1.02
CA SER A 200 -2.61 -6.41 0.51
C SER A 200 -1.51 -7.03 -0.35
N VAL A 201 -0.89 -6.24 -1.20
CA VAL A 201 0.31 -6.62 -1.92
C VAL A 201 1.47 -5.73 -1.46
N VAL A 202 2.60 -6.37 -1.18
CA VAL A 202 3.81 -5.70 -0.74
C VAL A 202 4.99 -6.10 -1.64
N PRO A 203 6.00 -5.25 -1.82
CA PRO A 203 7.19 -5.64 -2.56
C PRO A 203 8.03 -6.61 -1.71
N ALA A 204 8.70 -7.55 -2.38
CA ALA A 204 9.76 -8.31 -1.77
C ALA A 204 10.99 -7.43 -1.52
N GLU A 205 11.98 -7.97 -0.78
CA GLU A 205 13.22 -7.26 -0.54
C GLU A 205 13.92 -6.84 -1.83
N GLY A 206 14.48 -5.64 -1.83
CA GLY A 206 15.27 -5.08 -2.92
C GLY A 206 14.56 -3.94 -3.65
N MET A 207 13.67 -4.24 -4.59
CA MET A 207 13.00 -3.23 -5.41
C MET A 207 11.62 -2.88 -4.84
N THR A 208 11.37 -1.59 -4.61
CA THR A 208 10.04 -1.08 -4.23
C THR A 208 9.14 -0.86 -5.45
N PHE A 209 7.83 -0.75 -5.25
CA PHE A 209 6.90 -0.43 -6.32
C PHE A 209 7.16 0.94 -6.96
N GLU A 210 7.61 1.91 -6.16
CA GLU A 210 7.94 3.24 -6.67
C GLU A 210 9.21 3.22 -7.54
N MET A 211 10.20 2.39 -7.20
CA MET A 211 11.35 2.13 -8.07
C MET A 211 10.91 1.48 -9.39
N GLU A 212 10.02 0.49 -9.35
CA GLU A 212 9.45 -0.13 -10.55
C GLU A 212 8.78 0.92 -11.45
N LYS A 213 7.95 1.81 -10.86
CA LYS A 213 7.27 2.90 -11.58
C LYS A 213 8.29 3.86 -12.21
N TYR A 214 9.33 4.23 -11.46
CA TYR A 214 10.39 5.10 -11.96
C TYR A 214 11.13 4.46 -13.14
N PHE A 215 11.58 3.21 -13.02
CA PHE A 215 12.29 2.53 -14.10
C PHE A 215 11.43 2.35 -15.36
N LYS A 216 10.15 2.02 -15.21
CA LYS A 216 9.22 1.95 -16.34
C LYS A 216 9.02 3.29 -17.06
N ARG A 217 9.11 4.40 -16.34
CA ARG A 217 9.00 5.74 -16.93
C ARG A 217 10.27 6.12 -17.71
N VAL A 218 11.43 5.78 -17.16
CA VAL A 218 12.74 6.05 -17.81
C VAL A 218 12.97 5.14 -19.00
N ASP A 219 12.69 3.86 -18.85
CA ASP A 219 12.81 2.85 -19.91
C ASP A 219 11.64 1.86 -19.82
N PRO A 220 10.58 2.07 -20.62
CA PRO A 220 9.42 1.18 -20.66
C PRO A 220 9.75 -0.28 -20.99
N ASN A 221 10.89 -0.54 -21.62
CA ASN A 221 11.34 -1.85 -22.04
C ASN A 221 12.34 -2.49 -21.05
N SER A 222 12.66 -1.84 -19.95
CA SER A 222 13.66 -2.32 -18.98
C SER A 222 13.32 -3.71 -18.40
N GLY A 223 12.05 -4.10 -18.43
CA GLY A 223 11.59 -5.38 -17.84
C GLY A 223 11.73 -5.44 -16.32
N MET A 224 12.18 -4.37 -15.66
CA MET A 224 12.35 -4.31 -14.23
C MET A 224 10.97 -4.30 -13.53
N LYS A 225 10.72 -5.32 -12.74
CA LYS A 225 9.51 -5.46 -11.91
C LYS A 225 9.91 -5.80 -10.49
N ALA A 226 9.24 -5.19 -9.54
CA ALA A 226 9.34 -5.59 -8.15
C ALA A 226 8.63 -6.94 -7.95
N ASP A 227 9.27 -7.87 -7.28
CA ASP A 227 8.64 -9.12 -6.88
C ASP A 227 7.50 -8.81 -5.89
N ARG A 228 6.35 -9.42 -6.10
CA ARG A 228 5.14 -9.19 -5.31
C ARG A 228 4.93 -10.30 -4.30
N ILE A 229 4.64 -9.92 -3.07
CA ILE A 229 4.17 -10.82 -2.01
C ILE A 229 2.72 -10.45 -1.71
N LEU A 230 1.83 -11.44 -1.78
CA LEU A 230 0.43 -11.24 -1.43
C LEU A 230 0.22 -11.60 0.04
N GLU A 231 -0.30 -10.67 0.81
CA GLU A 231 -0.58 -10.81 2.23
C GLU A 231 -2.08 -10.95 2.48
N PHE A 232 -2.47 -11.89 3.33
CA PHE A 232 -3.85 -12.11 3.77
C PHE A 232 -4.02 -11.83 5.25
N ASN A 233 -5.14 -11.22 5.61
CA ASN A 233 -5.59 -11.11 6.98
C ASN A 233 -6.36 -12.38 7.37
N ALA A 234 -5.77 -13.21 8.23
CA ALA A 234 -6.37 -14.47 8.68
C ALA A 234 -7.67 -14.27 9.47
N ASP A 235 -7.80 -13.16 10.17
CA ASP A 235 -8.95 -12.86 11.02
C ASP A 235 -10.11 -12.21 10.24
N HIS A 236 -9.88 -11.86 8.97
CA HIS A 236 -10.91 -11.27 8.13
C HIS A 236 -11.91 -12.35 7.61
N PRO A 237 -13.24 -12.11 7.67
CA PRO A 237 -14.26 -13.10 7.28
C PRO A 237 -14.12 -13.62 5.84
N ILE A 238 -13.52 -12.86 4.93
CA ILE A 238 -13.28 -13.28 3.54
C ILE A 238 -12.24 -14.41 3.48
N PHE A 239 -11.23 -14.41 4.35
CA PHE A 239 -10.22 -15.47 4.37
C PHE A 239 -10.84 -16.82 4.75
N ALA A 240 -11.69 -16.86 5.76
CA ALA A 240 -12.43 -18.07 6.12
C ALA A 240 -13.33 -18.59 4.98
N LYS A 241 -13.96 -17.67 4.22
CA LYS A 241 -14.75 -18.04 3.03
C LYS A 241 -13.87 -18.59 1.90
N LEU A 242 -12.67 -18.04 1.74
CA LEU A 242 -11.70 -18.57 0.78
C LEU A 242 -11.28 -20.00 1.16
N GLN A 243 -10.98 -20.26 2.42
CA GLN A 243 -10.64 -21.60 2.92
C GLN A 243 -11.75 -22.62 2.62
N ILE A 244 -13.00 -22.23 2.86
CA ILE A 244 -14.16 -23.07 2.54
C ILE A 244 -14.28 -23.31 1.03
N ALA A 245 -14.06 -22.28 0.21
CA ALA A 245 -14.11 -22.40 -1.24
C ALA A 245 -13.02 -23.33 -1.76
N VAL A 246 -11.78 -23.21 -1.26
CA VAL A 246 -10.65 -24.11 -1.63
C VAL A 246 -10.98 -25.57 -1.33
N ALA A 247 -11.73 -25.86 -0.25
CA ALA A 247 -12.10 -27.22 0.11
C ALA A 247 -13.31 -27.78 -0.67
N GLN A 248 -14.18 -26.92 -1.22
CA GLN A 248 -15.49 -27.35 -1.75
C GLN A 248 -15.70 -27.05 -3.24
N ASP A 249 -15.09 -25.99 -3.78
CA ASP A 249 -15.34 -25.48 -5.14
C ASP A 249 -14.09 -24.76 -5.67
N GLU A 250 -13.22 -25.54 -6.33
CA GLU A 250 -11.94 -25.04 -6.85
C GLU A 250 -12.12 -23.84 -7.78
N LYS A 251 -13.10 -23.87 -8.68
CA LYS A 251 -13.34 -22.78 -9.62
C LYS A 251 -13.74 -21.49 -8.90
N LYS A 252 -14.61 -21.59 -7.93
CA LYS A 252 -15.03 -20.45 -7.12
C LYS A 252 -13.87 -19.90 -6.28
N ALA A 253 -12.99 -20.78 -5.80
CA ALA A 253 -11.79 -20.36 -5.08
C ALA A 253 -10.84 -19.59 -6.01
N GLU A 254 -10.61 -20.07 -7.25
CA GLU A 254 -9.82 -19.36 -8.26
C GLU A 254 -10.38 -17.96 -8.56
N ASP A 255 -11.70 -17.86 -8.77
CA ASP A 255 -12.36 -16.57 -9.02
C ASP A 255 -12.19 -15.61 -7.86
N LEU A 256 -12.33 -16.09 -6.62
CA LEU A 256 -12.10 -15.27 -5.39
C LEU A 256 -10.64 -14.83 -5.29
N VAL A 257 -9.67 -15.70 -5.58
CA VAL A 257 -8.25 -15.36 -5.54
C VAL A 257 -7.93 -14.26 -6.55
N LYS A 258 -8.43 -14.35 -7.77
CA LYS A 258 -8.23 -13.33 -8.81
C LYS A 258 -8.83 -11.98 -8.42
N ILE A 259 -10.02 -11.99 -7.83
CA ILE A 259 -10.67 -10.76 -7.34
C ILE A 259 -9.84 -10.13 -6.23
N LEU A 260 -9.45 -10.92 -5.21
CA LEU A 260 -8.69 -10.41 -4.07
C LEU A 260 -7.31 -9.89 -4.49
N TYR A 261 -6.64 -10.59 -5.40
CA TYR A 261 -5.36 -10.13 -5.95
C TYR A 261 -5.52 -8.79 -6.69
N THR A 262 -6.55 -8.65 -7.52
CA THR A 262 -6.79 -7.40 -8.24
C THR A 262 -7.14 -6.25 -7.29
N GLN A 263 -7.92 -6.51 -6.23
CA GLN A 263 -8.18 -5.52 -5.19
C GLN A 263 -6.89 -5.08 -4.49
N ALA A 264 -6.00 -6.02 -4.16
CA ALA A 264 -4.71 -5.69 -3.56
C ALA A 264 -3.83 -4.81 -4.49
N LEU A 265 -3.84 -5.08 -5.80
CA LEU A 265 -3.14 -4.24 -6.79
C LEU A 265 -3.72 -2.81 -6.83
N LEU A 266 -5.05 -2.69 -6.85
CA LEU A 266 -5.73 -1.38 -6.86
C LEU A 266 -5.41 -0.56 -5.60
N MET A 267 -5.36 -1.21 -4.44
CA MET A 267 -5.00 -0.55 -3.18
C MET A 267 -3.55 -0.09 -3.14
N ALA A 268 -2.66 -0.85 -3.76
CA ALA A 268 -1.23 -0.52 -3.87
C ALA A 268 -0.91 0.44 -5.04
N ASP A 269 -1.94 0.95 -5.73
CA ASP A 269 -1.77 1.81 -6.90
C ASP A 269 -0.92 1.17 -8.00
N LEU A 270 -1.11 -0.12 -8.21
CA LEU A 270 -0.45 -0.89 -9.24
C LEU A 270 -1.38 -1.10 -10.45
N PRO A 271 -0.83 -1.19 -11.66
CA PRO A 271 -1.63 -1.39 -12.86
C PRO A 271 -2.33 -2.74 -12.85
N VAL A 272 -3.62 -2.75 -13.20
CA VAL A 272 -4.43 -3.96 -13.39
C VAL A 272 -4.34 -4.37 -14.85
N GLU A 273 -3.86 -5.59 -15.10
CA GLU A 273 -3.66 -6.11 -16.47
C GLU A 273 -4.98 -6.32 -17.22
N ASN A 274 -6.02 -6.78 -16.53
CA ASN A 274 -7.32 -7.11 -17.13
C ASN A 274 -8.48 -6.64 -16.26
N ALA A 275 -8.83 -5.36 -16.39
CA ALA A 275 -9.95 -4.75 -15.67
C ALA A 275 -11.31 -5.35 -16.11
N GLY A 276 -11.43 -5.83 -17.35
CA GLY A 276 -12.65 -6.48 -17.85
C GLY A 276 -12.92 -7.79 -17.13
N GLU A 277 -11.92 -8.69 -17.04
CA GLU A 277 -12.04 -9.94 -16.30
C GLU A 277 -12.42 -9.70 -14.82
N TYR A 278 -11.78 -8.73 -14.18
CA TYR A 278 -12.13 -8.35 -12.81
C TYR A 278 -13.59 -7.95 -12.66
N THR A 279 -14.08 -7.11 -13.58
CA THR A 279 -15.48 -6.65 -13.57
C THR A 279 -16.45 -7.82 -13.75
N ASP A 280 -16.18 -8.72 -14.70
CA ASP A 280 -17.01 -9.90 -14.97
C ASP A 280 -17.07 -10.85 -13.78
N LEU A 281 -15.92 -11.09 -13.13
CA LEU A 281 -15.84 -11.91 -11.91
C LEU A 281 -16.63 -11.32 -10.76
N VAL A 282 -16.52 -10.01 -10.52
CA VAL A 282 -17.29 -9.31 -9.48
C VAL A 282 -18.79 -9.36 -9.77
N CYS A 283 -19.20 -9.10 -11.01
CA CYS A 283 -20.60 -9.18 -11.41
C CYS A 283 -21.16 -10.59 -11.27
N SER A 284 -20.37 -11.62 -11.59
CA SER A 284 -20.76 -13.03 -11.42
C SER A 284 -21.02 -13.37 -9.94
N LEU A 285 -20.14 -12.94 -9.03
CA LEU A 285 -20.33 -13.14 -7.59
C LEU A 285 -21.59 -12.45 -7.07
N ILE A 286 -21.83 -11.20 -7.47
CA ILE A 286 -23.03 -10.44 -7.10
C ILE A 286 -24.28 -11.15 -7.65
N GLY A 287 -24.28 -11.58 -8.91
CA GLY A 287 -25.38 -12.31 -9.53
C GLY A 287 -25.71 -13.61 -8.80
N CYS A 288 -24.72 -14.36 -8.36
CA CYS A 288 -24.91 -15.58 -7.57
C CYS A 288 -25.57 -15.30 -6.19
N LEU A 289 -25.25 -14.19 -5.56
CA LEU A 289 -25.85 -13.80 -4.28
C LEU A 289 -27.37 -13.54 -4.42
N PHE A 290 -27.80 -12.86 -5.46
CA PHE A 290 -29.22 -12.59 -5.73
C PHE A 290 -30.01 -13.86 -6.13
N ASN A 291 -29.43 -14.78 -6.88
CA ASN A 291 -30.06 -16.05 -7.26
C ASN A 291 -30.20 -17.01 -6.05
N GLY A 292 -29.24 -17.03 -5.15
CA GLY A 292 -29.30 -17.81 -3.91
C GLY A 292 -30.42 -17.36 -2.97
N SER A 293 -30.72 -16.07 -2.93
CA SER A 293 -31.83 -15.50 -2.15
C SER A 293 -33.20 -15.90 -2.70
N ARG A 294 -33.36 -15.97 -4.03
CA ARG A 294 -34.62 -16.39 -4.67
C ARG A 294 -34.91 -17.88 -4.43
N ARG A 295 -33.92 -18.76 -4.37
CA ARG A 295 -34.13 -20.19 -4.10
C ARG A 295 -34.60 -20.48 -2.67
N ARG A 296 -34.22 -19.68 -1.67
CA ARG A 296 -34.67 -19.85 -0.28
C ARG A 296 -36.13 -19.41 -0.07
N HIS A 297 -36.65 -18.48 -0.86
CA HIS A 297 -38.06 -18.08 -0.79
C HIS A 297 -39.02 -19.02 -1.56
N SER A 298 -38.51 -19.77 -2.56
CA SER A 298 -39.36 -20.70 -3.32
C SER A 298 -39.63 -22.02 -2.59
N LEU A 299 -38.74 -22.43 -1.68
CA LEU A 299 -38.90 -23.70 -0.91
C LEU A 299 -39.84 -23.61 0.29
N ARG A 300 -40.38 -22.44 0.65
CA ARG A 300 -41.35 -22.29 1.74
C ARG A 300 -42.81 -22.25 1.29
N ARG A 301 -43.12 -22.40 0.01
CA ARG A 301 -44.49 -22.37 -0.52
C ARG A 301 -45.02 -23.71 -1.01
N PHE A 302 -44.35 -24.83 -0.75
CA PHE A 302 -44.83 -26.17 -1.19
C PHE A 302 -45.04 -27.13 -0.02
N CYS A 303 -45.73 -26.71 1.05
CA CYS A 303 -46.32 -27.64 2.00
C CYS A 303 -47.53 -27.00 2.64
N SER A 304 -48.67 -27.02 1.95
CA SER A 304 -50.00 -27.16 2.52
C SER A 304 -51.07 -26.80 1.48
N PHE A 305 -51.51 -27.80 0.74
CA PHE A 305 -52.87 -27.78 0.19
C PHE A 305 -53.37 -29.21 0.06
N SER A 306 -54.22 -29.58 0.99
CA SER A 306 -55.12 -30.72 0.89
C SER A 306 -56.48 -30.22 0.37
N PRO A 307 -57.22 -31.02 -0.41
CA PRO A 307 -58.27 -30.52 -1.28
C PRO A 307 -59.66 -30.58 -0.60
N LYS A 308 -60.43 -29.53 -0.72
CA LYS A 308 -61.91 -29.64 -0.75
C LYS A 308 -62.57 -28.40 -1.39
N ARG A 309 -63.17 -28.68 -2.56
CA ARG A 309 -64.40 -28.14 -3.16
C ARG A 309 -64.92 -26.76 -2.68
N HIS A 310 -65.07 -25.81 -3.58
CA HIS A 310 -66.36 -25.41 -4.17
C HIS A 310 -66.22 -24.29 -5.19
N LEU A 311 -66.98 -24.42 -6.26
CA LEU A 311 -67.29 -23.44 -7.32
C LEU A 311 -67.67 -22.07 -6.70
N PHE A 312 -67.29 -20.98 -7.35
CA PHE A 312 -68.27 -19.98 -7.84
C PHE A 312 -67.60 -19.02 -8.84
N PHE A 313 -68.41 -18.74 -9.85
CA PHE A 313 -68.25 -17.78 -10.96
C PHE A 313 -68.07 -16.32 -10.47
N CYS A 314 -67.29 -15.48 -11.15
CA CYS A 314 -67.77 -14.32 -11.90
C CYS A 314 -66.64 -13.41 -12.39
N ARG A 315 -66.59 -13.29 -13.69
CA ARG A 315 -66.64 -12.10 -14.54
C ARG A 315 -65.66 -10.97 -14.34
N ALA A 316 -65.02 -10.74 -15.47
CA ALA A 316 -64.32 -9.61 -16.00
C ALA A 316 -64.85 -8.22 -15.60
N HIS A 317 -63.91 -7.28 -15.50
CA HIS A 317 -64.05 -6.01 -16.24
C HIS A 317 -62.67 -5.32 -16.42
N LYS A 318 -62.47 -4.95 -17.65
CA LYS A 318 -61.47 -4.02 -18.18
C LYS A 318 -61.54 -2.67 -17.46
N PHE A 319 -60.42 -1.96 -17.30
CA PHE A 319 -60.28 -0.56 -17.72
C PHE A 319 -58.81 -0.11 -17.50
N CYS A 320 -58.20 0.24 -18.61
CA CYS A 320 -57.13 1.25 -18.72
C CYS A 320 -57.85 2.54 -19.09
N PRO A 321 -57.45 3.75 -18.73
CA PRO A 321 -56.39 4.42 -19.47
C PRO A 321 -55.61 5.55 -18.71
N ASN A 322 -54.38 5.75 -19.22
CA ASN A 322 -53.75 7.03 -19.54
C ASN A 322 -53.95 8.32 -18.71
N ARG A 323 -52.83 8.95 -18.32
CA ARG A 323 -52.32 10.29 -18.65
C ARG A 323 -51.25 10.74 -17.63
N ARG A 324 -50.10 11.04 -18.19
CA ARG A 324 -49.36 12.33 -18.28
C ARG A 324 -49.49 13.27 -17.05
N PHE A 325 -48.38 13.48 -16.35
CA PHE A 325 -47.58 14.72 -16.41
C PHE A 325 -46.14 14.37 -16.00
#